data_ab6e016da8205a231feb94254a210cd0
#
_entry.id   ab6e016da8205a231feb94254a210cd0
#
_cell.length_a   1.000
_cell.length_b   1.000
_cell.length_c   1.000
_cell.angle_alpha   90.00
_cell.angle_beta   90.00
_cell.angle_gamma   90.00
#
_symmetry.space_group_name_H-M   'P 1'
#
loop_
_entity.id
_entity.type
_entity.pdbx_description
1 polymer ?
#
loop_
_entity_poly.entity_id
_entity_poly.type
_entity_poly.pdbx_seq_one_letter_code
_entity_poly.pdbx_strand_id
1 'polypeptide(L)'
;MSAENNNEKNTQELELWERMSTTEGAERAEVLDELSHIAYRRDAFNECLQLVDTSIDIYFKLGMDSHIKELIHLYEGKALSLRNLKRPAESADTFEEIAKFYQLDDDAVGYLRAKRAAACDWYDAREWQKSLDGHIAAQVAIDPDATPMSMGIDLLNIGTAQIKLDLHTEAVVAFLSARKLFKEAKNPEYVNWADQYLAITYAALENGPEAKFHAKHHFNYSKVAEDMSLEGFARYRLGIAHLLCQEYEDAERELVSALEQLTLDENKDWEEILGANQALAKALTALGKEEEANIRLERIATIAETIFGDADAA
;
A
#
# COMPACT_ATOMS: atom_id res chain seq x y z
N MET A 1 17.95 26.61 14.27
CA MET A 1 17.51 25.49 15.16
C MET A 1 18.39 24.27 14.90
N SER A 2 19.69 24.27 15.14
CA SER A 2 20.45 23.13 14.62
C SER A 2 21.59 22.61 15.48
N ALA A 3 22.33 23.39 16.18
CA ALA A 3 23.47 22.85 16.95
C ALA A 3 23.14 22.54 18.41
N GLU A 4 22.33 23.37 19.07
CA GLU A 4 21.92 23.16 20.46
C GLU A 4 20.99 21.96 20.60
N ASN A 5 20.06 21.78 19.67
CA ASN A 5 19.13 20.62 19.66
C ASN A 5 19.83 19.27 19.41
N ASN A 6 20.96 19.26 18.70
CA ASN A 6 21.76 18.05 18.50
C ASN A 6 22.62 17.70 19.74
N ASN A 7 23.08 18.69 20.48
CA ASN A 7 23.87 18.47 21.71
C ASN A 7 22.97 17.94 22.86
N GLU A 8 21.76 18.48 23.03
CA GLU A 8 20.82 17.99 24.05
C GLU A 8 20.34 16.56 23.76
N LYS A 9 20.06 16.23 22.48
CA LYS A 9 19.68 14.87 22.08
C LYS A 9 20.79 13.85 22.31
N ASN A 10 22.05 14.23 22.12
CA ASN A 10 23.19 13.35 22.36
C ASN A 10 23.42 13.14 23.87
N THR A 11 23.11 14.13 24.69
CA THR A 11 23.21 14.04 26.16
C THR A 11 22.15 13.08 26.73
N GLN A 12 20.90 13.17 26.28
CA GLN A 12 19.83 12.27 26.71
C GLN A 12 20.12 10.80 26.34
N GLU A 13 20.63 10.56 25.16
CA GLU A 13 20.98 9.20 24.72
C GLU A 13 22.12 8.62 25.58
N LEU A 14 23.15 9.40 25.89
CA LEU A 14 24.25 9.00 26.79
C LEU A 14 23.74 8.65 28.18
N GLU A 15 22.86 9.47 28.76
CA GLU A 15 22.25 9.21 30.06
C GLU A 15 21.45 7.91 30.07
N LEU A 16 20.73 7.60 28.99
CA LEU A 16 20.00 6.35 28.85
C LEU A 16 20.93 5.14 28.75
N TRP A 17 22.04 5.24 28.03
CA TRP A 17 23.06 4.19 27.99
C TRP A 17 23.73 3.95 29.36
N GLU A 18 23.99 5.01 30.14
CA GLU A 18 24.46 4.87 31.51
C GLU A 18 23.41 4.19 32.41
N ARG A 19 22.14 4.63 32.36
CA ARG A 19 21.05 3.98 33.10
C ARG A 19 20.91 2.51 32.73
N MET A 20 20.95 2.15 31.45
CA MET A 20 20.87 0.78 30.99
C MET A 20 21.95 -0.11 31.64
N SER A 21 23.15 0.42 31.87
CA SER A 21 24.26 -0.34 32.47
C SER A 21 24.03 -0.65 33.95
N THR A 22 23.17 0.10 34.64
CA THR A 22 22.92 0.02 36.09
C THR A 22 21.53 -0.54 36.46
N THR A 23 20.64 -0.69 35.47
CA THR A 23 19.28 -1.18 35.66
C THR A 23 19.13 -2.65 35.27
N GLU A 24 18.14 -3.33 35.88
CA GLU A 24 17.79 -4.71 35.61
C GLU A 24 16.27 -4.87 35.49
N GLY A 25 15.82 -6.03 34.99
CA GLY A 25 14.40 -6.35 34.89
C GLY A 25 13.61 -5.37 34.04
N ALA A 26 12.39 -5.02 34.48
CA ALA A 26 11.48 -4.15 33.75
C ALA A 26 12.07 -2.75 33.49
N GLU A 27 12.77 -2.17 34.48
CA GLU A 27 13.39 -0.83 34.31
C GLU A 27 14.44 -0.83 33.17
N ARG A 28 15.21 -1.89 33.01
CA ARG A 28 16.14 -2.03 31.90
C ARG A 28 15.41 -2.17 30.57
N ALA A 29 14.30 -2.88 30.54
CA ALA A 29 13.48 -3.02 29.32
C ALA A 29 12.88 -1.68 28.89
N GLU A 30 12.40 -0.85 29.84
CA GLU A 30 11.91 0.50 29.56
C GLU A 30 13.01 1.41 28.99
N VAL A 31 14.21 1.37 29.56
CA VAL A 31 15.36 2.15 29.04
C VAL A 31 15.72 1.71 27.60
N LEU A 32 15.70 0.42 27.32
CA LEU A 32 15.94 -0.12 25.96
C LEU A 32 14.88 0.36 24.99
N ASP A 33 13.61 0.43 25.42
CA ASP A 33 12.51 0.96 24.59
C ASP A 33 12.71 2.45 24.30
N GLU A 34 13.06 3.28 25.29
CA GLU A 34 13.39 4.69 25.09
C GLU A 34 14.57 4.88 24.10
N LEU A 35 15.61 4.05 24.18
CA LEU A 35 16.73 4.03 23.23
C LEU A 35 16.28 3.60 21.83
N SER A 36 15.38 2.62 21.74
CA SER A 36 14.81 2.16 20.46
C SER A 36 14.09 3.28 19.71
N HIS A 37 13.32 4.10 20.44
CA HIS A 37 12.64 5.26 19.87
C HIS A 37 13.64 6.33 19.37
N ILE A 38 14.77 6.49 20.02
CA ILE A 38 15.84 7.41 19.55
C ILE A 38 16.45 6.84 18.25
N ALA A 39 16.77 5.54 18.23
CA ALA A 39 17.30 4.86 17.06
C ALA A 39 16.31 4.95 15.86
N TYR A 40 15.02 4.71 16.09
CA TYR A 40 13.98 4.84 15.07
C TYR A 40 13.93 6.25 14.47
N ARG A 41 13.94 7.31 15.30
CA ARG A 41 13.90 8.71 14.84
C ARG A 41 15.09 9.17 14.01
N ARG A 42 16.22 8.46 14.08
CA ARG A 42 17.42 8.70 13.27
C ARG A 42 17.60 7.71 12.13
N ASP A 43 16.52 6.97 11.80
CA ASP A 43 16.48 5.96 10.75
C ASP A 43 17.45 4.77 10.95
N ALA A 44 17.92 4.57 12.19
CA ALA A 44 18.77 3.44 12.56
C ALA A 44 17.93 2.18 12.87
N PHE A 45 17.11 1.73 11.90
CA PHE A 45 16.10 0.69 12.10
C PHE A 45 16.68 -0.67 12.55
N ASN A 46 17.87 -1.05 12.11
CA ASN A 46 18.52 -2.28 12.57
C ASN A 46 18.91 -2.20 14.05
N GLU A 47 19.39 -1.05 14.53
CA GLU A 47 19.68 -0.82 15.93
C GLU A 47 18.37 -0.81 16.75
N CYS A 48 17.33 -0.14 16.25
CA CYS A 48 16.01 -0.17 16.86
C CYS A 48 15.53 -1.62 17.06
N LEU A 49 15.62 -2.49 16.05
CA LEU A 49 15.26 -3.91 16.17
C LEU A 49 16.04 -4.63 17.27
N GLN A 50 17.36 -4.42 17.37
CA GLN A 50 18.18 -5.08 18.40
C GLN A 50 17.78 -4.66 19.82
N LEU A 51 17.50 -3.37 20.01
CA LEU A 51 17.07 -2.82 21.30
C LEU A 51 15.68 -3.36 21.68
N VAL A 52 14.75 -3.33 20.74
CA VAL A 52 13.39 -3.86 20.93
C VAL A 52 13.42 -5.37 21.21
N ASP A 53 14.16 -6.16 20.46
CA ASP A 53 14.25 -7.62 20.68
C ASP A 53 14.85 -7.92 22.07
N THR A 54 15.83 -7.13 22.51
CA THR A 54 16.42 -7.29 23.85
C THR A 54 15.40 -6.94 24.95
N SER A 55 14.59 -5.89 24.76
CA SER A 55 13.53 -5.51 25.68
C SER A 55 12.44 -6.58 25.76
N ILE A 56 12.01 -7.11 24.62
CA ILE A 56 11.06 -8.21 24.52
C ILE A 56 11.54 -9.44 25.31
N ASP A 57 12.79 -9.83 25.12
CA ASP A 57 13.40 -10.97 25.83
C ASP A 57 13.38 -10.79 27.36
N ILE A 58 13.55 -9.55 27.82
CA ILE A 58 13.46 -9.25 29.27
C ILE A 58 12.04 -9.46 29.76
N TYR A 59 11.03 -8.91 29.10
CA TYR A 59 9.64 -9.05 29.52
C TYR A 59 9.15 -10.50 29.47
N PHE A 60 9.59 -11.31 28.50
CA PHE A 60 9.28 -12.75 28.51
C PHE A 60 9.87 -13.46 29.73
N LYS A 61 11.11 -13.10 30.15
CA LYS A 61 11.73 -13.67 31.36
C LYS A 61 11.05 -13.24 32.65
N LEU A 62 10.45 -12.06 32.68
CA LEU A 62 9.69 -11.53 33.82
C LEU A 62 8.27 -12.12 33.94
N GLY A 63 7.76 -12.68 32.86
CA GLY A 63 6.42 -13.26 32.78
C GLY A 63 5.51 -12.46 31.84
N MET A 64 5.20 -13.06 30.71
CA MET A 64 4.44 -12.46 29.60
C MET A 64 3.09 -11.89 30.04
N ASP A 65 2.34 -12.67 30.86
CA ASP A 65 0.96 -12.31 31.23
C ASP A 65 0.87 -10.99 32.02
N SER A 66 1.94 -10.61 32.70
CA SER A 66 2.01 -9.37 33.47
C SER A 66 2.45 -8.16 32.64
N HIS A 67 2.88 -8.35 31.40
CA HIS A 67 3.52 -7.34 30.55
C HIS A 67 2.98 -7.33 29.12
N ILE A 68 1.72 -7.73 28.93
CA ILE A 68 1.12 -7.82 27.58
C ILE A 68 1.12 -6.46 26.86
N LYS A 69 0.83 -5.37 27.58
CA LYS A 69 0.75 -4.03 26.98
C LYS A 69 2.12 -3.52 26.53
N GLU A 70 3.15 -3.74 27.34
CA GLU A 70 4.53 -3.40 27.01
C GLU A 70 5.01 -4.24 25.82
N LEU A 71 4.68 -5.51 25.78
CA LEU A 71 4.99 -6.38 24.65
C LEU A 71 4.31 -5.91 23.36
N ILE A 72 3.02 -5.59 23.41
CA ILE A 72 2.29 -5.04 22.25
C ILE A 72 3.02 -3.80 21.71
N HIS A 73 3.36 -2.84 22.59
CA HIS A 73 4.05 -1.62 22.23
C HIS A 73 5.40 -1.89 21.54
N LEU A 74 6.21 -2.78 22.12
CA LEU A 74 7.52 -3.17 21.56
C LEU A 74 7.38 -3.86 20.20
N TYR A 75 6.42 -4.78 20.07
CA TYR A 75 6.17 -5.44 18.80
C TYR A 75 5.64 -4.48 17.72
N GLU A 76 4.85 -3.45 18.09
CA GLU A 76 4.46 -2.39 17.15
C GLU A 76 5.69 -1.63 16.64
N GLY A 77 6.61 -1.25 17.51
CA GLY A 77 7.90 -0.63 17.15
C GLY A 77 8.76 -1.52 16.25
N LYS A 78 8.79 -2.83 16.55
CA LYS A 78 9.45 -3.84 15.71
C LYS A 78 8.85 -3.89 14.31
N ALA A 79 7.54 -4.02 14.19
CA ALA A 79 6.85 -4.08 12.91
C ALA A 79 7.09 -2.83 12.05
N LEU A 80 7.02 -1.63 12.65
CA LEU A 80 7.30 -0.38 11.95
C LEU A 80 8.75 -0.30 11.45
N SER A 81 9.71 -0.78 12.24
CA SER A 81 11.13 -0.83 11.84
C SER A 81 11.34 -1.79 10.68
N LEU A 82 10.67 -2.94 10.69
CA LEU A 82 10.71 -3.93 9.60
C LEU A 82 10.10 -3.38 8.30
N ARG A 83 9.01 -2.62 8.36
CA ARG A 83 8.44 -1.91 7.19
C ARG A 83 9.45 -0.94 6.57
N ASN A 84 10.13 -0.14 7.40
CA ASN A 84 11.15 0.79 6.92
C ASN A 84 12.35 0.07 6.28
N LEU A 85 12.71 -1.10 6.79
CA LEU A 85 13.76 -1.96 6.22
C LEU A 85 13.30 -2.74 4.97
N LYS A 86 12.06 -2.52 4.49
CA LYS A 86 11.48 -3.25 3.35
C LYS A 86 11.42 -4.77 3.57
N ARG A 87 11.11 -5.18 4.80
CA ARG A 87 10.93 -6.57 5.24
C ARG A 87 9.46 -6.85 5.60
N PRO A 88 8.52 -6.73 4.62
CA PRO A 88 7.09 -6.76 4.89
C PRO A 88 6.59 -8.12 5.41
N ALA A 89 7.18 -9.24 4.97
CA ALA A 89 6.78 -10.56 5.47
C ALA A 89 7.04 -10.70 6.98
N GLU A 90 8.19 -10.23 7.46
CA GLU A 90 8.53 -10.28 8.89
C GLU A 90 7.71 -9.29 9.70
N SER A 91 7.35 -8.14 9.11
CA SER A 91 6.41 -7.20 9.72
C SER A 91 5.03 -7.83 9.87
N ALA A 92 4.54 -8.54 8.84
CA ALA A 92 3.27 -9.25 8.90
C ALA A 92 3.25 -10.32 10.00
N ASP A 93 4.30 -11.16 10.07
CA ASP A 93 4.44 -12.14 11.17
C ASP A 93 4.43 -11.45 12.54
N THR A 94 5.06 -10.28 12.65
CA THR A 94 5.10 -9.49 13.88
C THR A 94 3.69 -8.99 14.26
N PHE A 95 2.89 -8.54 13.30
CA PHE A 95 1.49 -8.16 13.56
C PHE A 95 0.59 -9.35 13.90
N GLU A 96 0.88 -10.55 13.39
CA GLU A 96 0.18 -11.77 13.82
C GLU A 96 0.48 -12.10 15.29
N GLU A 97 1.70 -11.86 15.77
CA GLU A 97 2.02 -12.00 17.21
C GLU A 97 1.30 -10.93 18.04
N ILE A 98 1.26 -9.68 17.59
CA ILE A 98 0.49 -8.61 18.24
C ILE A 98 -0.99 -9.00 18.36
N ALA A 99 -1.56 -9.59 17.31
CA ALA A 99 -2.95 -10.06 17.35
C ALA A 99 -3.18 -11.10 18.45
N LYS A 100 -2.22 -12.02 18.68
CA LYS A 100 -2.31 -13.00 19.78
C LYS A 100 -2.29 -12.33 21.16
N PHE A 101 -1.45 -11.29 21.35
CA PHE A 101 -1.44 -10.53 22.60
C PHE A 101 -2.75 -9.80 22.86
N TYR A 102 -3.34 -9.15 21.84
CA TYR A 102 -4.65 -8.53 21.97
C TYR A 102 -5.76 -9.55 22.28
N GLN A 103 -5.65 -10.77 21.74
CA GLN A 103 -6.58 -11.86 22.08
C GLN A 103 -6.44 -12.30 23.54
N LEU A 104 -5.23 -12.30 24.11
CA LEU A 104 -4.98 -12.60 25.51
C LEU A 104 -5.48 -11.48 26.44
N ASP A 105 -5.49 -10.23 25.98
CA ASP A 105 -5.98 -9.06 26.73
C ASP A 105 -7.49 -8.81 26.53
N ASP A 106 -8.21 -9.70 25.84
CA ASP A 106 -9.64 -9.57 25.47
C ASP A 106 -9.95 -8.26 24.69
N ASP A 107 -8.95 -7.68 23.99
CA ASP A 107 -9.12 -6.49 23.15
C ASP A 107 -9.45 -6.89 21.70
N ALA A 108 -10.75 -7.02 21.40
CA ALA A 108 -11.23 -7.37 20.08
C ALA A 108 -10.90 -6.31 19.03
N VAL A 109 -10.90 -5.02 19.37
CA VAL A 109 -10.59 -3.92 18.45
C VAL A 109 -9.10 -3.92 18.10
N GLY A 110 -8.24 -4.07 19.12
CA GLY A 110 -6.80 -4.21 18.93
C GLY A 110 -6.46 -5.44 18.07
N TYR A 111 -7.10 -6.58 18.34
CA TYR A 111 -6.95 -7.79 17.54
C TYR A 111 -7.25 -7.55 16.05
N LEU A 112 -8.41 -6.93 15.74
CA LEU A 112 -8.78 -6.65 14.34
C LEU A 112 -7.85 -5.66 13.68
N ARG A 113 -7.39 -4.63 14.42
CA ARG A 113 -6.40 -3.67 13.91
C ARG A 113 -5.08 -4.36 13.55
N ALA A 114 -4.58 -5.24 14.40
CA ALA A 114 -3.36 -6.00 14.15
C ALA A 114 -3.52 -6.96 12.95
N LYS A 115 -4.65 -7.65 12.83
CA LYS A 115 -4.96 -8.54 11.69
C LYS A 115 -5.02 -7.77 10.37
N ARG A 116 -5.64 -6.58 10.35
CA ARG A 116 -5.65 -5.70 9.16
C ARG A 116 -4.24 -5.23 8.78
N ALA A 117 -3.42 -4.89 9.77
CA ALA A 117 -2.05 -4.48 9.55
C ALA A 117 -1.19 -5.61 8.98
N ALA A 118 -1.32 -6.83 9.53
CA ALA A 118 -0.67 -8.03 8.98
C ALA A 118 -1.11 -8.31 7.54
N ALA A 119 -2.40 -8.20 7.24
CA ALA A 119 -2.93 -8.42 5.89
C ALA A 119 -2.38 -7.42 4.87
N CYS A 120 -2.21 -6.15 5.23
CA CYS A 120 -1.56 -5.15 4.39
C CYS A 120 -0.08 -5.51 4.13
N ASP A 121 0.65 -5.91 5.15
CA ASP A 121 2.05 -6.30 5.00
C ASP A 121 2.22 -7.59 4.19
N TRP A 122 1.29 -8.55 4.31
CA TRP A 122 1.25 -9.72 3.43
C TRP A 122 1.05 -9.33 1.97
N TYR A 123 0.24 -8.30 1.68
CA TYR A 123 0.08 -7.78 0.33
C TYR A 123 1.41 -7.22 -0.21
N ASP A 124 2.11 -6.42 0.59
CA ASP A 124 3.41 -5.86 0.22
C ASP A 124 4.49 -6.94 0.08
N ALA A 125 4.37 -8.04 0.83
CA ALA A 125 5.22 -9.23 0.71
C ALA A 125 4.88 -10.10 -0.51
N ARG A 126 3.86 -9.74 -1.29
CA ARG A 126 3.29 -10.52 -2.42
C ARG A 126 2.68 -11.86 -2.00
N GLU A 127 2.38 -12.04 -0.74
CA GLU A 127 1.65 -13.18 -0.17
C GLU A 127 0.13 -12.93 -0.26
N TRP A 128 -0.36 -12.74 -1.48
CA TRP A 128 -1.70 -12.19 -1.74
C TRP A 128 -2.83 -13.03 -1.17
N GLN A 129 -2.66 -14.37 -1.10
CA GLN A 129 -3.66 -15.23 -0.47
C GLN A 129 -3.76 -14.98 1.03
N LYS A 130 -2.63 -14.83 1.73
CA LYS A 130 -2.62 -14.49 3.16
C LYS A 130 -3.24 -13.12 3.42
N SER A 131 -2.95 -12.15 2.56
CA SER A 131 -3.58 -10.83 2.60
C SER A 131 -5.09 -10.92 2.46
N LEU A 132 -5.58 -11.64 1.45
CA LEU A 132 -7.01 -11.85 1.21
C LEU A 132 -7.67 -12.50 2.42
N ASP A 133 -7.12 -13.60 2.92
CA ASP A 133 -7.66 -14.35 4.07
C ASP A 133 -7.71 -13.47 5.33
N GLY A 134 -6.67 -12.65 5.56
CA GLY A 134 -6.60 -11.73 6.69
C GLY A 134 -7.67 -10.64 6.64
N HIS A 135 -7.87 -10.01 5.48
CA HIS A 135 -8.92 -8.99 5.31
C HIS A 135 -10.33 -9.59 5.38
N ILE A 136 -10.56 -10.78 4.83
CA ILE A 136 -11.84 -11.48 4.96
C ILE A 136 -12.12 -11.81 6.43
N ALA A 137 -11.14 -12.32 7.16
CA ALA A 137 -11.29 -12.62 8.59
C ALA A 137 -11.64 -11.36 9.40
N ALA A 138 -11.00 -10.22 9.09
CA ALA A 138 -11.31 -8.95 9.73
C ALA A 138 -12.73 -8.45 9.38
N GLN A 139 -13.18 -8.65 8.15
CA GLN A 139 -14.50 -8.21 7.70
C GLN A 139 -15.65 -9.01 8.34
N VAL A 140 -15.47 -10.33 8.54
CA VAL A 140 -16.53 -11.17 9.12
C VAL A 140 -16.57 -11.15 10.65
N ALA A 141 -15.54 -10.61 11.30
CA ALA A 141 -15.50 -10.43 12.73
C ALA A 141 -16.45 -9.31 13.17
N ILE A 142 -16.99 -9.43 14.37
CA ILE A 142 -17.82 -8.38 14.97
C ILE A 142 -16.87 -7.25 15.41
N ASP A 143 -16.87 -6.16 14.67
CA ASP A 143 -16.13 -4.94 15.00
C ASP A 143 -17.12 -3.92 15.60
N PRO A 144 -17.07 -3.65 16.93
CA PRO A 144 -17.99 -2.73 17.57
C PRO A 144 -17.82 -1.28 17.09
N ASP A 145 -16.66 -0.95 16.53
CA ASP A 145 -16.32 0.38 16.04
C ASP A 145 -16.42 0.48 14.49
N ALA A 146 -17.03 -0.54 13.85
CA ALA A 146 -17.17 -0.57 12.40
C ALA A 146 -17.95 0.64 11.88
N THR A 147 -17.34 1.34 10.93
CA THR A 147 -17.96 2.45 10.21
C THR A 147 -18.09 2.10 8.73
N PRO A 148 -18.98 2.76 7.96
CA PRO A 148 -19.00 2.57 6.51
C PRO A 148 -17.62 2.82 5.87
N MET A 149 -16.82 3.71 6.45
CA MET A 149 -15.46 3.99 5.98
C MET A 149 -14.52 2.82 6.20
N SER A 150 -14.44 2.28 7.42
CA SER A 150 -13.54 1.15 7.73
C SER A 150 -13.92 -0.13 6.99
N MET A 151 -15.22 -0.42 6.89
CA MET A 151 -15.74 -1.56 6.12
C MET A 151 -15.45 -1.42 4.62
N GLY A 152 -15.55 -0.19 4.08
CA GLY A 152 -15.21 0.11 2.70
C GLY A 152 -13.73 -0.12 2.41
N ILE A 153 -12.84 0.26 3.33
CA ILE A 153 -11.39 0.03 3.21
C ILE A 153 -11.08 -1.48 3.20
N ASP A 154 -11.67 -2.26 4.10
CA ASP A 154 -11.48 -3.72 4.11
C ASP A 154 -11.90 -4.34 2.77
N LEU A 155 -13.05 -3.95 2.22
CA LEU A 155 -13.51 -4.42 0.91
C LEU A 155 -12.61 -3.95 -0.25
N LEU A 156 -12.07 -2.74 -0.18
CA LEU A 156 -11.11 -2.24 -1.16
C LEU A 156 -9.85 -3.12 -1.17
N ASN A 157 -9.32 -3.44 0.00
CA ASN A 157 -8.13 -4.28 0.16
C ASN A 157 -8.40 -5.74 -0.27
N ILE A 158 -9.59 -6.29 0.04
CA ILE A 158 -10.03 -7.59 -0.47
C ILE A 158 -10.01 -7.59 -2.01
N GLY A 159 -10.61 -6.57 -2.64
CA GLY A 159 -10.64 -6.46 -4.09
C GLY A 159 -9.25 -6.34 -4.71
N THR A 160 -8.34 -5.58 -4.09
CA THR A 160 -6.96 -5.46 -4.60
C THR A 160 -6.19 -6.77 -4.51
N ALA A 161 -6.33 -7.53 -3.41
CA ALA A 161 -5.75 -8.86 -3.28
C ALA A 161 -6.35 -9.85 -4.30
N GLN A 162 -7.67 -9.78 -4.54
CA GLN A 162 -8.36 -10.58 -5.54
C GLN A 162 -7.86 -10.32 -6.96
N ILE A 163 -7.59 -9.06 -7.34
CA ILE A 163 -6.96 -8.74 -8.64
C ILE A 163 -5.61 -9.46 -8.78
N LYS A 164 -4.78 -9.44 -7.73
CA LYS A 164 -3.45 -10.08 -7.75
C LYS A 164 -3.53 -11.61 -7.86
N LEU A 165 -4.68 -12.18 -7.53
CA LEU A 165 -5.00 -13.62 -7.64
C LEU A 165 -5.83 -13.96 -8.89
N ASP A 166 -6.00 -13.02 -9.83
CA ASP A 166 -6.82 -13.14 -11.04
C ASP A 166 -8.32 -13.43 -10.77
N LEU A 167 -8.80 -13.14 -9.55
CA LEU A 167 -10.21 -13.30 -9.13
C LEU A 167 -11.00 -12.03 -9.50
N HIS A 168 -11.02 -11.68 -10.78
CA HIS A 168 -11.54 -10.39 -11.24
C HIS A 168 -13.05 -10.22 -11.00
N THR A 169 -13.83 -11.30 -11.11
CA THR A 169 -15.28 -11.25 -10.89
C THR A 169 -15.61 -10.94 -9.43
N GLU A 170 -14.91 -11.57 -8.50
CA GLU A 170 -15.03 -11.35 -7.07
C GLU A 170 -14.56 -9.93 -6.70
N ALA A 171 -13.48 -9.46 -7.31
CA ALA A 171 -12.95 -8.12 -7.10
C ALA A 171 -13.96 -7.03 -7.49
N VAL A 172 -14.70 -7.21 -8.59
CA VAL A 172 -15.79 -6.29 -8.98
C VAL A 172 -16.83 -6.19 -7.86
N VAL A 173 -17.25 -7.31 -7.27
CA VAL A 173 -18.25 -7.31 -6.17
C VAL A 173 -17.73 -6.57 -4.96
N ALA A 174 -16.47 -6.80 -4.60
CA ALA A 174 -15.82 -6.13 -3.48
C ALA A 174 -15.74 -4.61 -3.71
N PHE A 175 -15.27 -4.16 -4.88
CA PHE A 175 -15.14 -2.73 -5.19
C PHE A 175 -16.48 -2.02 -5.33
N LEU A 176 -17.52 -2.65 -5.90
CA LEU A 176 -18.87 -2.07 -5.93
C LEU A 176 -19.42 -1.86 -4.52
N SER A 177 -19.19 -2.84 -3.63
CA SER A 177 -19.60 -2.76 -2.23
C SER A 177 -18.82 -1.66 -1.48
N ALA A 178 -17.50 -1.61 -1.66
CA ALA A 178 -16.64 -0.56 -1.12
C ALA A 178 -17.10 0.84 -1.57
N ARG A 179 -17.33 1.01 -2.87
CA ARG A 179 -17.83 2.25 -3.47
C ARG A 179 -19.14 2.72 -2.85
N LYS A 180 -20.06 1.81 -2.58
CA LYS A 180 -21.32 2.11 -1.90
C LYS A 180 -21.08 2.64 -0.49
N LEU A 181 -20.25 1.96 0.29
CA LEU A 181 -19.91 2.36 1.66
C LEU A 181 -19.20 3.71 1.71
N PHE A 182 -18.28 3.97 0.77
CA PHE A 182 -17.60 5.28 0.68
C PHE A 182 -18.57 6.42 0.32
N LYS A 183 -19.60 6.15 -0.49
CA LYS A 183 -20.69 7.13 -0.73
C LYS A 183 -21.50 7.38 0.54
N GLU A 184 -21.81 6.35 1.32
CA GLU A 184 -22.49 6.49 2.62
C GLU A 184 -21.62 7.28 3.61
N ALA A 185 -20.30 7.04 3.62
CA ALA A 185 -19.33 7.79 4.39
C ALA A 185 -19.09 9.23 3.88
N LYS A 186 -19.66 9.60 2.73
CA LYS A 186 -19.48 10.91 2.05
C LYS A 186 -18.01 11.23 1.78
N ASN A 187 -17.22 10.24 1.42
CA ASN A 187 -15.81 10.40 1.09
C ASN A 187 -15.58 10.23 -0.43
N PRO A 188 -15.52 11.33 -1.20
CA PRO A 188 -15.39 11.29 -2.65
C PRO A 188 -14.03 10.76 -3.12
N GLU A 189 -12.98 10.91 -2.34
CA GLU A 189 -11.64 10.40 -2.66
C GLU A 189 -11.65 8.87 -2.71
N TYR A 190 -12.19 8.20 -1.69
CA TYR A 190 -12.29 6.75 -1.69
C TYR A 190 -13.32 6.20 -2.69
N VAL A 191 -14.37 6.97 -3.00
CA VAL A 191 -15.26 6.63 -4.14
C VAL A 191 -14.45 6.60 -5.43
N ASN A 192 -13.57 7.59 -5.63
CA ASN A 192 -12.68 7.66 -6.78
C ASN A 192 -11.69 6.48 -6.85
N TRP A 193 -11.11 6.07 -5.72
CA TRP A 193 -10.25 4.88 -5.67
C TRP A 193 -11.01 3.62 -6.09
N ALA A 194 -12.24 3.44 -5.60
CA ALA A 194 -13.08 2.32 -6.03
C ALA A 194 -13.41 2.39 -7.53
N ASP A 195 -13.70 3.58 -8.09
CA ASP A 195 -13.94 3.74 -9.54
C ASP A 195 -12.68 3.44 -10.35
N GLN A 196 -11.48 3.81 -9.89
CA GLN A 196 -10.21 3.45 -10.53
C GLN A 196 -10.03 1.93 -10.61
N TYR A 197 -10.19 1.22 -9.49
CA TYR A 197 -10.05 -0.24 -9.47
C TYR A 197 -11.15 -0.95 -10.27
N LEU A 198 -12.37 -0.44 -10.27
CA LEU A 198 -13.44 -0.95 -11.12
C LEU A 198 -13.12 -0.80 -12.61
N ALA A 199 -12.56 0.35 -13.03
CA ALA A 199 -12.14 0.54 -14.41
C ALA A 199 -11.07 -0.48 -14.83
N ILE A 200 -10.07 -0.71 -13.98
CA ILE A 200 -9.01 -1.70 -14.20
C ILE A 200 -9.59 -3.12 -14.28
N THR A 201 -10.45 -3.48 -13.32
CA THR A 201 -10.99 -4.83 -13.21
C THR A 201 -11.95 -5.16 -14.35
N TYR A 202 -12.82 -4.22 -14.73
CA TYR A 202 -13.69 -4.41 -15.90
C TYR A 202 -12.91 -4.45 -17.21
N ALA A 203 -11.79 -3.72 -17.30
CA ALA A 203 -10.89 -3.83 -18.45
C ALA A 203 -10.25 -5.21 -18.54
N ALA A 204 -9.81 -5.79 -17.43
CA ALA A 204 -9.30 -7.15 -17.36
C ALA A 204 -10.35 -8.21 -17.75
N LEU A 205 -11.64 -7.95 -17.46
CA LEU A 205 -12.78 -8.77 -17.87
C LEU A 205 -13.26 -8.47 -19.31
N GLU A 206 -12.55 -7.63 -20.07
CA GLU A 206 -12.90 -7.18 -21.42
C GLU A 206 -14.28 -6.51 -21.51
N ASN A 207 -14.82 -6.03 -20.38
CA ASN A 207 -16.10 -5.31 -20.33
C ASN A 207 -15.87 -3.82 -20.57
N GLY A 208 -15.71 -3.43 -21.83
CA GLY A 208 -15.45 -2.06 -22.25
C GLY A 208 -16.46 -1.02 -21.76
N PRO A 209 -17.78 -1.24 -21.89
CA PRO A 209 -18.80 -0.29 -21.43
C PRO A 209 -18.68 0.06 -19.94
N GLU A 210 -18.55 -0.94 -19.05
CA GLU A 210 -18.41 -0.72 -17.60
C GLU A 210 -17.04 -0.12 -17.25
N ALA A 211 -15.96 -0.59 -17.90
CA ALA A 211 -14.64 0.02 -17.74
C ALA A 211 -14.69 1.51 -18.08
N LYS A 212 -15.34 1.88 -19.19
CA LYS A 212 -15.50 3.28 -19.62
C LYS A 212 -16.36 4.10 -18.65
N PHE A 213 -17.42 3.51 -18.11
CA PHE A 213 -18.26 4.19 -17.12
C PHE A 213 -17.42 4.59 -15.88
N HIS A 214 -16.69 3.66 -15.31
CA HIS A 214 -15.88 3.92 -14.10
C HIS A 214 -14.64 4.79 -14.39
N ALA A 215 -13.97 4.59 -15.54
CA ALA A 215 -12.86 5.45 -15.96
C ALA A 215 -13.28 6.91 -16.14
N LYS A 216 -14.50 7.19 -16.66
CA LYS A 216 -15.04 8.55 -16.74
C LYS A 216 -15.29 9.17 -15.36
N HIS A 217 -15.75 8.39 -14.39
CA HIS A 217 -15.92 8.88 -13.02
C HIS A 217 -14.56 9.26 -12.41
N HIS A 218 -13.57 8.41 -12.57
CA HIS A 218 -12.20 8.65 -12.12
C HIS A 218 -11.61 9.92 -12.79
N PHE A 219 -11.76 10.06 -14.10
CA PHE A 219 -11.32 11.24 -14.84
C PHE A 219 -12.02 12.54 -14.38
N ASN A 220 -13.34 12.50 -14.18
CA ASN A 220 -14.08 13.68 -13.71
C ASN A 220 -13.62 14.10 -12.31
N TYR A 221 -13.31 13.15 -11.42
CA TYR A 221 -12.77 13.45 -10.11
C TYR A 221 -11.38 14.10 -10.21
N SER A 222 -10.46 13.58 -11.05
CA SER A 222 -9.12 14.12 -11.20
C SER A 222 -9.14 15.57 -11.70
N LYS A 223 -10.08 15.90 -12.58
CA LYS A 223 -10.30 17.29 -13.05
C LYS A 223 -10.74 18.24 -11.95
N VAL A 224 -11.60 17.77 -11.05
CA VAL A 224 -12.09 18.59 -9.89
C VAL A 224 -10.99 18.73 -8.84
N ALA A 225 -10.16 17.69 -8.67
CA ALA A 225 -9.03 17.71 -7.75
C ALA A 225 -7.85 18.56 -8.24
N GLU A 226 -7.84 18.95 -9.52
CA GLU A 226 -6.73 19.68 -10.18
C GLU A 226 -5.39 18.95 -10.05
N ASP A 227 -5.41 17.62 -9.98
CA ASP A 227 -4.24 16.77 -9.85
C ASP A 227 -3.84 16.21 -11.23
N MET A 228 -2.73 16.72 -11.77
CA MET A 228 -2.25 16.36 -13.10
C MET A 228 -1.76 14.91 -13.18
N SER A 229 -1.14 14.38 -12.13
CA SER A 229 -0.69 12.99 -12.08
C SER A 229 -1.89 12.06 -12.09
N LEU A 230 -2.86 12.31 -11.22
CA LEU A 230 -4.12 11.57 -11.15
C LEU A 230 -4.89 11.64 -12.48
N GLU A 231 -4.88 12.81 -13.15
CA GLU A 231 -5.49 12.96 -14.46
C GLU A 231 -4.81 12.08 -15.52
N GLY A 232 -3.48 11.99 -15.51
CA GLY A 232 -2.71 11.11 -16.41
C GLY A 232 -3.12 9.65 -16.27
N PHE A 233 -3.21 9.14 -15.04
CA PHE A 233 -3.71 7.79 -14.76
C PHE A 233 -5.15 7.60 -15.22
N ALA A 234 -6.02 8.55 -14.95
CA ALA A 234 -7.43 8.47 -15.32
C ALA A 234 -7.62 8.45 -16.86
N ARG A 235 -6.88 9.26 -17.60
CA ARG A 235 -6.86 9.25 -19.07
C ARG A 235 -6.36 7.93 -19.64
N TYR A 236 -5.32 7.35 -19.04
CA TYR A 236 -4.83 6.05 -19.45
C TYR A 236 -5.93 4.95 -19.30
N ARG A 237 -6.61 4.89 -18.16
CA ARG A 237 -7.74 3.96 -17.95
C ARG A 237 -8.87 4.21 -18.95
N LEU A 238 -9.17 5.49 -19.22
CA LEU A 238 -10.19 5.86 -20.21
C LEU A 238 -9.81 5.44 -21.63
N GLY A 239 -8.52 5.62 -21.99
CA GLY A 239 -8.00 5.18 -23.28
C GLY A 239 -8.08 3.66 -23.49
N ILE A 240 -7.75 2.86 -22.46
CA ILE A 240 -7.96 1.40 -22.50
C ILE A 240 -9.45 1.08 -22.68
N ALA A 241 -10.32 1.74 -21.96
CA ALA A 241 -11.77 1.49 -22.06
C ALA A 241 -12.33 1.84 -23.44
N HIS A 242 -11.83 2.91 -24.09
CA HIS A 242 -12.17 3.24 -25.48
C HIS A 242 -11.65 2.18 -26.45
N LEU A 243 -10.44 1.64 -26.26
CA LEU A 243 -9.93 0.52 -27.05
C LEU A 243 -10.85 -0.70 -27.01
N LEU A 244 -11.29 -1.09 -25.81
CA LEU A 244 -12.20 -2.22 -25.61
C LEU A 244 -13.59 -1.98 -26.26
N CYS A 245 -13.99 -0.71 -26.35
CA CYS A 245 -15.19 -0.30 -27.07
C CYS A 245 -14.98 -0.11 -28.60
N GLN A 246 -13.76 -0.36 -29.11
CA GLN A 246 -13.37 -0.14 -30.51
C GLN A 246 -13.51 1.33 -30.98
N GLU A 247 -13.41 2.27 -30.05
CA GLU A 247 -13.45 3.71 -30.28
C GLU A 247 -12.00 4.22 -30.41
N TYR A 248 -11.35 3.85 -31.50
CA TYR A 248 -9.89 3.95 -31.64
C TYR A 248 -9.36 5.40 -31.69
N GLU A 249 -10.09 6.34 -32.29
CA GLU A 249 -9.72 7.77 -32.33
C GLU A 249 -9.81 8.39 -30.93
N ASP A 250 -10.82 8.02 -30.14
CA ASP A 250 -10.95 8.47 -28.76
C ASP A 250 -9.86 7.84 -27.88
N ALA A 251 -9.54 6.56 -28.09
CA ALA A 251 -8.46 5.88 -27.41
C ALA A 251 -7.11 6.55 -27.68
N GLU A 252 -6.78 6.85 -28.94
CA GLU A 252 -5.57 7.56 -29.33
C GLU A 252 -5.47 8.90 -28.60
N ARG A 253 -6.52 9.73 -28.65
CA ARG A 253 -6.54 11.04 -28.01
C ARG A 253 -6.26 10.97 -26.51
N GLU A 254 -6.98 10.10 -25.80
CA GLU A 254 -6.82 9.97 -24.35
C GLU A 254 -5.45 9.38 -23.98
N LEU A 255 -4.93 8.41 -24.74
CA LEU A 255 -3.62 7.79 -24.47
C LEU A 255 -2.45 8.73 -24.77
N VAL A 256 -2.54 9.56 -25.81
CA VAL A 256 -1.53 10.61 -26.06
C VAL A 256 -1.48 11.60 -24.89
N SER A 257 -2.65 12.11 -24.49
CA SER A 257 -2.72 13.05 -23.36
C SER A 257 -2.29 12.41 -22.03
N ALA A 258 -2.59 11.11 -21.81
CA ALA A 258 -2.10 10.37 -20.64
C ALA A 258 -0.56 10.33 -20.61
N LEU A 259 0.07 9.97 -21.73
CA LEU A 259 1.53 9.89 -21.84
C LEU A 259 2.20 11.24 -21.64
N GLU A 260 1.62 12.33 -22.13
CA GLU A 260 2.11 13.68 -21.88
C GLU A 260 2.17 14.01 -20.39
N GLN A 261 1.12 13.67 -19.64
CA GLN A 261 1.03 13.93 -18.19
C GLN A 261 1.91 12.99 -17.38
N LEU A 262 1.85 11.66 -17.62
CA LEU A 262 2.61 10.66 -16.90
C LEU A 262 4.13 10.81 -17.07
N THR A 263 4.59 11.36 -18.20
CA THR A 263 6.02 11.60 -18.44
C THR A 263 6.56 12.87 -17.81
N LEU A 264 5.69 13.82 -17.45
CA LEU A 264 6.07 15.06 -16.76
C LEU A 264 6.29 14.86 -15.25
N ASP A 265 5.72 13.79 -14.66
CA ASP A 265 5.90 13.49 -13.24
C ASP A 265 7.36 13.15 -12.94
N GLU A 266 7.92 13.74 -11.87
CA GLU A 266 9.28 13.45 -11.42
C GLU A 266 9.42 12.01 -10.93
N ASN A 267 8.36 11.47 -10.31
CA ASN A 267 8.25 10.09 -9.83
C ASN A 267 7.54 9.21 -10.87
N LYS A 268 8.13 9.05 -12.04
CA LYS A 268 7.53 8.31 -13.14
C LYS A 268 7.16 6.88 -12.77
N ASP A 269 5.89 6.54 -12.93
CA ASP A 269 5.44 5.16 -12.94
C ASP A 269 5.72 4.55 -14.33
N TRP A 270 6.86 3.88 -14.44
CA TRP A 270 7.29 3.29 -15.71
C TRP A 270 6.38 2.15 -16.17
N GLU A 271 5.74 1.41 -15.27
CA GLU A 271 4.80 0.34 -15.65
C GLU A 271 3.56 0.94 -16.32
N GLU A 272 3.03 2.03 -15.77
CA GLU A 272 1.89 2.74 -16.36
C GLU A 272 2.25 3.40 -17.71
N ILE A 273 3.44 4.01 -17.81
CA ILE A 273 3.95 4.60 -19.07
C ILE A 273 4.13 3.49 -20.12
N LEU A 274 4.65 2.34 -19.74
CA LEU A 274 4.81 1.17 -20.63
C LEU A 274 3.44 0.70 -21.12
N GLY A 275 2.49 0.50 -20.21
CA GLY A 275 1.13 0.08 -20.54
C GLY A 275 0.39 1.08 -21.46
N ALA A 276 0.56 2.38 -21.21
CA ALA A 276 -0.03 3.43 -22.05
C ALA A 276 0.55 3.43 -23.48
N ASN A 277 1.87 3.23 -23.64
CA ASN A 277 2.47 3.08 -24.96
C ASN A 277 1.98 1.81 -25.69
N GLN A 278 1.84 0.69 -24.99
CA GLN A 278 1.29 -0.54 -25.54
C GLN A 278 -0.17 -0.37 -26.03
N ALA A 279 -0.99 0.30 -25.21
CA ALA A 279 -2.37 0.60 -25.57
C ALA A 279 -2.44 1.55 -26.77
N LEU A 280 -1.60 2.59 -26.82
CA LEU A 280 -1.55 3.53 -27.91
C LEU A 280 -1.09 2.86 -29.23
N ALA A 281 -0.08 1.98 -29.18
CA ALA A 281 0.36 1.23 -30.36
C ALA A 281 -0.80 0.39 -30.93
N LYS A 282 -1.61 -0.25 -30.07
CA LYS A 282 -2.81 -1.01 -30.52
C LYS A 282 -3.85 -0.09 -31.17
N ALA A 283 -4.12 1.08 -30.60
CA ALA A 283 -5.05 2.05 -31.19
C ALA A 283 -4.58 2.52 -32.57
N LEU A 284 -3.30 2.91 -32.69
CA LEU A 284 -2.70 3.37 -33.94
C LEU A 284 -2.72 2.30 -35.03
N THR A 285 -2.39 1.04 -34.68
CA THR A 285 -2.49 -0.09 -35.63
C THR A 285 -3.93 -0.28 -36.12
N ALA A 286 -4.91 -0.21 -35.23
CA ALA A 286 -6.33 -0.33 -35.60
C ALA A 286 -6.80 0.81 -36.51
N LEU A 287 -6.19 2.00 -36.42
CA LEU A 287 -6.43 3.16 -37.27
C LEU A 287 -5.61 3.13 -38.59
N GLY A 288 -4.77 2.12 -38.82
CA GLY A 288 -3.90 2.02 -39.99
C GLY A 288 -2.69 2.98 -39.97
N LYS A 289 -2.35 3.54 -38.81
CA LYS A 289 -1.21 4.45 -38.58
C LYS A 289 0.07 3.66 -38.23
N GLU A 290 0.50 2.80 -39.15
CA GLU A 290 1.59 1.82 -38.93
C GLU A 290 2.92 2.47 -38.51
N GLU A 291 3.30 3.60 -39.13
CA GLU A 291 4.55 4.29 -38.81
C GLU A 291 4.55 4.82 -37.37
N GLU A 292 3.45 5.44 -36.94
CA GLU A 292 3.29 5.95 -35.58
C GLU A 292 3.23 4.80 -34.55
N ALA A 293 2.58 3.68 -34.89
CA ALA A 293 2.54 2.49 -34.06
C ALA A 293 3.96 1.92 -33.83
N ASN A 294 4.78 1.83 -34.90
CA ASN A 294 6.15 1.35 -34.81
C ASN A 294 7.03 2.22 -33.90
N ILE A 295 6.88 3.55 -33.95
CA ILE A 295 7.56 4.46 -33.01
C ILE A 295 7.21 4.14 -31.55
N ARG A 296 5.95 3.79 -31.27
CA ARG A 296 5.54 3.39 -29.91
C ARG A 296 6.13 2.05 -29.49
N LEU A 297 6.24 1.10 -30.40
CA LEU A 297 6.86 -0.21 -30.16
C LEU A 297 8.36 -0.07 -29.85
N GLU A 298 9.07 0.79 -30.57
CA GLU A 298 10.48 1.12 -30.27
C GLU A 298 10.63 1.78 -28.89
N ARG A 299 9.70 2.67 -28.53
CA ARG A 299 9.69 3.30 -27.20
C ARG A 299 9.46 2.29 -26.09
N ILE A 300 8.57 1.31 -26.29
CA ILE A 300 8.32 0.21 -25.37
C ILE A 300 9.61 -0.58 -25.11
N ALA A 301 10.37 -0.92 -26.18
CA ALA A 301 11.64 -1.64 -26.04
C ALA A 301 12.65 -0.85 -25.19
N THR A 302 12.79 0.47 -25.46
CA THR A 302 13.68 1.35 -24.69
C THR A 302 13.28 1.43 -23.20
N ILE A 303 11.99 1.55 -22.90
CA ILE A 303 11.48 1.59 -21.51
C ILE A 303 11.74 0.26 -20.83
N ALA A 304 11.48 -0.86 -21.50
CA ALA A 304 11.72 -2.20 -20.94
C ALA A 304 13.21 -2.42 -20.63
N GLU A 305 14.13 -1.97 -21.46
CA GLU A 305 15.56 -1.98 -21.16
C GLU A 305 15.91 -1.13 -19.94
N THR A 306 15.24 0.02 -19.75
CA THR A 306 15.48 0.90 -18.60
C THR A 306 14.98 0.25 -17.30
N ILE A 307 13.84 -0.45 -17.35
CA ILE A 307 13.24 -1.07 -16.14
C ILE A 307 13.93 -2.39 -15.77
N PHE A 308 14.26 -3.21 -16.76
CA PHE A 308 14.72 -4.59 -16.56
C PHE A 308 16.20 -4.79 -16.88
N GLY A 309 16.86 -3.86 -17.61
CA GLY A 309 18.27 -3.95 -17.98
C GLY A 309 19.24 -3.86 -16.79
N ASP A 310 18.84 -3.19 -15.71
CA ASP A 310 19.62 -3.11 -14.46
C ASP A 310 19.41 -4.33 -13.53
N ALA A 311 18.44 -5.20 -13.79
CA ALA A 311 18.15 -6.36 -12.95
C ALA A 311 19.15 -7.53 -13.14
N ASP A 312 19.83 -7.59 -14.29
CA ASP A 312 20.85 -8.62 -14.56
C ASP A 312 22.29 -8.16 -14.17
N ALA A 313 22.43 -6.94 -13.66
CA ALA A 313 23.73 -6.36 -13.28
C ALA A 313 23.98 -6.31 -11.77
N ALA A 314 23.07 -6.80 -10.93
CA ALA A 314 23.16 -6.87 -9.47
C ALA A 314 23.03 -8.30 -8.97
#